data_3c260ae64b675dfa31fde353efa86e14
#
_entry.id   3c260ae64b675dfa31fde353efa86e14
#
_cell.length_a   1.000
_cell.length_b   1.000
_cell.length_c   1.000
_cell.angle_alpha   90.00
_cell.angle_beta   90.00
_cell.angle_gamma   90.00
#
_symmetry.space_group_name_H-M   'P 1'
#
loop_
_entity.id
_entity.type
_entity.pdbx_description
1 polymer ?
#
loop_
_entity_poly.entity_id
_entity_poly.type
_entity_poly.pdbx_seq_one_letter_code
_entity_poly.pdbx_strand_id
1 'polypeptide(L)'
;MKRSIWYGILALLMAGPVHAQSLAGIWQGVETDTGERGATWPAELRLQKSGSAGLFGVLYQEVGGQPFITVTFQVKGTQTGNSLRLEHQQKLSETGRTPFSYWCEGFIRFTYDPALEKLTGHATYEPVGDCDVGTFTFYRVRLKSAATVPAASETTLRVSGRNVLWYADASLKQPVNTGNTYRTKLTKTTTFYLTQGYYPTRQSAVVPITVRVTGTAPPAKLKPVVPTPAPLPPDTARPAPAPILAPAPVVLPNVLFKLGTPELLPEGIPVLDQLATELKNRPTLKVRVAGHTDKIGEPEKNQVLSEQRAEAVKNYLVKVGILAERISTVGYGDARPLYPSPDARNRRVEVEEIK
;
A
#
# COMPACT_ATOMS: atom_id res chain seq x y z
N MET A 1 18.51 4.50 -72.70
CA MET A 1 17.97 5.37 -71.65
C MET A 1 16.89 4.60 -70.89
N LYS A 2 17.20 4.01 -69.72
CA LYS A 2 16.25 3.30 -68.89
C LYS A 2 15.84 4.23 -67.72
N ARG A 3 14.59 4.64 -67.67
CA ARG A 3 13.99 5.40 -66.57
C ARG A 3 13.53 4.45 -65.49
N SER A 4 14.15 4.45 -64.33
CA SER A 4 13.70 3.75 -63.12
C SER A 4 12.63 4.62 -62.42
N ILE A 5 11.43 4.07 -62.31
CA ILE A 5 10.32 4.67 -61.55
C ILE A 5 10.41 4.13 -60.12
N TRP A 6 10.67 4.99 -59.14
CA TRP A 6 10.59 4.69 -57.73
C TRP A 6 9.14 4.86 -57.25
N TYR A 7 8.52 3.76 -56.86
CA TYR A 7 7.27 3.78 -56.13
C TYR A 7 7.56 3.96 -54.65
N GLY A 8 7.34 5.16 -54.11
CA GLY A 8 7.34 5.42 -52.71
C GLY A 8 6.08 4.80 -52.06
N ILE A 9 6.26 3.74 -51.26
CA ILE A 9 5.18 3.19 -50.43
C ILE A 9 4.99 4.13 -49.26
N LEU A 10 3.94 4.96 -49.33
CA LEU A 10 3.47 5.77 -48.20
C LEU A 10 2.75 4.84 -47.20
N ALA A 11 3.45 4.39 -46.16
CA ALA A 11 2.83 3.65 -45.07
C ALA A 11 1.90 4.58 -44.29
N LEU A 12 0.62 4.53 -44.61
CA LEU A 12 -0.43 5.18 -43.80
C LEU A 12 -0.48 4.44 -42.47
N LEU A 13 0.11 5.02 -41.41
CA LEU A 13 -0.11 4.61 -40.03
C LEU A 13 -1.58 4.91 -39.69
N MET A 14 -2.43 3.89 -39.89
CA MET A 14 -3.80 3.89 -39.37
C MET A 14 -3.71 3.91 -37.84
N ALA A 15 -3.78 5.11 -37.25
CA ALA A 15 -4.08 5.26 -35.84
C ALA A 15 -5.48 4.70 -35.61
N GLY A 16 -5.58 3.45 -35.19
CA GLY A 16 -6.86 2.86 -34.77
C GLY A 16 -7.48 3.73 -33.67
N PRO A 17 -8.82 3.74 -33.55
CA PRO A 17 -9.50 4.55 -32.54
C PRO A 17 -8.93 4.21 -31.17
N VAL A 18 -8.27 5.16 -30.53
CA VAL A 18 -7.86 5.06 -29.12
C VAL A 18 -9.15 4.98 -28.30
N HIS A 19 -9.61 3.77 -28.04
CA HIS A 19 -10.77 3.60 -27.17
C HIS A 19 -10.38 4.13 -25.79
N ALA A 20 -11.05 5.20 -25.37
CA ALA A 20 -10.85 5.77 -24.05
C ALA A 20 -10.97 4.65 -23.01
N GLN A 21 -9.91 4.46 -22.22
CA GLN A 21 -9.88 3.40 -21.23
C GLN A 21 -10.93 3.67 -20.16
N SER A 22 -11.79 2.67 -19.89
CA SER A 22 -12.85 2.84 -18.90
C SER A 22 -12.30 3.16 -17.51
N LEU A 23 -12.84 4.21 -16.90
CA LEU A 23 -12.53 4.61 -15.53
C LEU A 23 -13.35 3.86 -14.48
N ALA A 24 -14.23 2.93 -14.87
CA ALA A 24 -14.92 2.05 -13.94
C ALA A 24 -13.92 1.21 -13.14
N GLY A 25 -14.23 0.98 -11.87
CA GLY A 25 -13.39 0.24 -10.93
C GLY A 25 -13.27 0.92 -9.58
N ILE A 26 -12.34 0.46 -8.78
CA ILE A 26 -12.10 0.94 -7.43
C ILE A 26 -10.82 1.76 -7.40
N TRP A 27 -10.92 2.97 -6.88
CA TRP A 27 -9.86 3.94 -6.76
C TRP A 27 -9.67 4.28 -5.30
N GLN A 28 -8.46 4.22 -4.82
CA GLN A 28 -8.11 4.58 -3.45
C GLN A 28 -7.17 5.77 -3.45
N GLY A 29 -7.40 6.72 -2.57
CA GLY A 29 -6.63 7.95 -2.55
C GLY A 29 -6.90 8.85 -1.37
N VAL A 30 -6.75 10.13 -1.63
CA VAL A 30 -6.81 11.18 -0.61
C VAL A 30 -7.28 12.48 -1.23
N GLU A 31 -8.07 13.23 -0.49
CA GLU A 31 -8.22 14.67 -0.69
C GLU A 31 -7.25 15.40 0.24
N THR A 32 -6.51 16.35 -0.31
CA THR A 32 -5.67 17.26 0.47
C THR A 32 -6.38 18.59 0.58
N ASP A 33 -6.49 19.08 1.79
CA ASP A 33 -7.07 20.38 2.05
C ASP A 33 -6.07 21.48 1.74
N THR A 34 -6.53 22.56 1.12
CA THR A 34 -5.72 23.75 0.85
C THR A 34 -5.81 24.80 1.94
N GLY A 35 -6.79 24.73 2.83
CA GLY A 35 -7.02 25.67 3.95
C GLY A 35 -6.21 25.33 5.19
N GLU A 36 -6.12 24.05 5.53
CA GLU A 36 -5.40 23.57 6.70
C GLU A 36 -4.07 22.91 6.31
N ARG A 37 -2.96 23.46 6.75
CA ARG A 37 -1.62 22.90 6.46
C ARG A 37 -1.51 21.45 6.92
N GLY A 38 -1.45 20.52 5.97
CA GLY A 38 -1.21 19.11 6.20
C GLY A 38 -2.46 18.28 6.49
N ALA A 39 -3.65 18.84 6.43
CA ALA A 39 -4.89 18.07 6.49
C ALA A 39 -5.00 17.14 5.28
N THR A 40 -5.37 15.89 5.53
CA THR A 40 -5.56 14.87 4.50
C THR A 40 -6.79 14.06 4.82
N TRP A 41 -7.63 13.82 3.82
CA TRP A 41 -8.86 13.06 3.97
C TRP A 41 -8.80 11.82 3.09
N PRO A 42 -8.50 10.66 3.67
CA PRO A 42 -8.49 9.39 2.95
C PRO A 42 -9.83 9.13 2.28
N ALA A 43 -9.79 8.64 1.04
CA ALA A 43 -10.98 8.47 0.24
C ALA A 43 -10.93 7.19 -0.59
N GLU A 44 -12.11 6.63 -0.87
CA GLU A 44 -12.31 5.53 -1.82
C GLU A 44 -13.43 5.89 -2.80
N LEU A 45 -13.14 5.75 -4.09
CA LEU A 45 -14.09 6.02 -5.17
C LEU A 45 -14.37 4.72 -5.92
N ARG A 46 -15.62 4.28 -5.92
CA ARG A 46 -16.10 3.10 -6.66
C ARG A 46 -16.96 3.54 -7.81
N LEU A 47 -16.54 3.26 -9.03
CA LEU A 47 -17.23 3.64 -10.26
C LEU A 47 -17.67 2.43 -11.07
N GLN A 48 -18.89 2.48 -11.60
CA GLN A 48 -19.45 1.52 -12.53
C GLN A 48 -19.89 2.24 -13.81
N LYS A 49 -19.91 1.52 -14.94
CA LYS A 49 -20.38 2.07 -16.21
C LYS A 49 -21.89 2.27 -16.19
N SER A 50 -22.32 3.40 -16.76
CA SER A 50 -23.71 3.70 -17.07
C SER A 50 -23.78 4.24 -18.51
N GLY A 51 -24.16 3.38 -19.45
CA GLY A 51 -24.14 3.72 -20.88
C GLY A 51 -22.74 3.86 -21.47
N SER A 52 -22.59 4.60 -22.56
CA SER A 52 -21.34 4.69 -23.34
C SER A 52 -20.27 5.56 -22.68
N ALA A 53 -20.63 6.70 -22.11
CA ALA A 53 -19.70 7.65 -21.49
C ALA A 53 -20.02 7.95 -20.02
N GLY A 54 -21.15 7.46 -19.52
CA GLY A 54 -21.61 7.69 -18.16
C GLY A 54 -20.94 6.73 -17.17
N LEU A 55 -20.73 7.25 -15.97
CA LEU A 55 -20.29 6.51 -14.79
C LEU A 55 -21.22 6.85 -13.63
N PHE A 56 -21.43 5.91 -12.74
CA PHE A 56 -22.09 6.15 -11.46
C PHE A 56 -21.37 5.37 -10.37
N GLY A 57 -21.56 5.77 -9.13
CA GLY A 57 -20.89 5.07 -8.04
C GLY A 57 -21.02 5.78 -6.72
N VAL A 58 -20.03 5.54 -5.86
CA VAL A 58 -19.95 6.15 -4.54
C VAL A 58 -18.54 6.71 -4.30
N LEU A 59 -18.49 7.85 -3.63
CA LEU A 59 -17.29 8.45 -3.08
C LEU A 59 -17.41 8.36 -1.54
N TYR A 60 -16.54 7.64 -0.92
CA TYR A 60 -16.39 7.53 0.52
C TYR A 60 -15.18 8.34 0.96
N GLN A 61 -15.30 9.10 2.06
CA GLN A 61 -14.22 9.90 2.62
C GLN A 61 -14.19 9.76 4.15
N GLU A 62 -13.00 9.91 4.72
CA GLU A 62 -12.73 9.94 6.16
C GLU A 62 -11.94 11.19 6.49
N VAL A 63 -12.17 11.78 7.66
CA VAL A 63 -11.30 12.82 8.20
C VAL A 63 -9.97 12.19 8.63
N GLY A 64 -8.86 12.71 8.16
CA GLY A 64 -7.53 12.19 8.48
C GLY A 64 -7.27 12.20 9.99
N GLY A 65 -6.85 11.07 10.51
CA GLY A 65 -6.66 10.88 11.95
C GLY A 65 -7.94 10.65 12.77
N GLN A 66 -9.12 10.80 12.15
CA GLN A 66 -10.44 10.61 12.79
C GLN A 66 -11.34 9.70 11.96
N PRO A 67 -11.03 8.40 11.82
CA PRO A 67 -11.69 7.50 10.87
C PRO A 67 -13.16 7.17 11.23
N PHE A 68 -13.69 7.73 12.32
CA PHE A 68 -15.10 7.66 12.71
C PHE A 68 -15.93 8.85 12.16
N ILE A 69 -15.26 9.90 11.66
CA ILE A 69 -15.92 11.01 10.96
C ILE A 69 -15.83 10.69 9.47
N THR A 70 -16.95 10.32 8.88
CA THR A 70 -17.00 9.83 7.49
C THR A 70 -18.19 10.37 6.75
N VAL A 71 -18.08 10.35 5.42
CA VAL A 71 -19.21 10.60 4.51
C VAL A 71 -19.17 9.61 3.36
N THR A 72 -20.36 9.32 2.82
CA THR A 72 -20.51 8.61 1.56
C THR A 72 -21.47 9.39 0.66
N PHE A 73 -20.98 9.77 -0.51
CA PHE A 73 -21.79 10.39 -1.55
C PHE A 73 -22.12 9.39 -2.66
N GLN A 74 -23.35 9.40 -3.14
CA GLN A 74 -23.65 8.89 -4.46
C GLN A 74 -23.11 9.89 -5.50
N VAL A 75 -22.45 9.37 -6.55
CA VAL A 75 -21.81 10.20 -7.55
C VAL A 75 -22.18 9.77 -8.96
N LYS A 76 -22.26 10.75 -9.87
CA LYS A 76 -22.42 10.55 -11.30
C LYS A 76 -21.21 11.13 -12.03
N GLY A 77 -20.65 10.37 -12.95
CA GLY A 77 -19.48 10.78 -13.71
C GLY A 77 -19.76 10.83 -15.21
N THR A 78 -19.12 11.78 -15.88
CA THR A 78 -19.06 11.86 -17.34
C THR A 78 -17.59 11.84 -17.75
N GLN A 79 -17.22 10.84 -18.55
CA GLN A 79 -15.86 10.69 -19.06
C GLN A 79 -15.78 11.22 -20.50
N THR A 80 -14.78 12.07 -20.77
CA THR A 80 -14.44 12.56 -22.11
C THR A 80 -12.93 12.44 -22.29
N GLY A 81 -12.48 11.47 -23.07
CA GLY A 81 -11.06 11.16 -23.19
C GLY A 81 -10.44 10.80 -21.83
N ASN A 82 -9.42 11.55 -21.44
CA ASN A 82 -8.76 11.43 -20.15
C ASN A 82 -9.33 12.35 -19.06
N SER A 83 -10.43 13.03 -19.33
CA SER A 83 -11.10 13.88 -18.35
C SER A 83 -12.31 13.16 -17.76
N LEU A 84 -12.51 13.31 -16.47
CA LEU A 84 -13.70 12.85 -15.75
C LEU A 84 -14.26 14.00 -14.93
N ARG A 85 -15.52 14.35 -15.18
CA ARG A 85 -16.31 15.20 -14.30
C ARG A 85 -17.16 14.30 -13.41
N LEU A 86 -16.97 14.41 -12.10
CA LEU A 86 -17.72 13.67 -11.08
C LEU A 86 -18.58 14.63 -10.29
N GLU A 87 -19.86 14.37 -10.20
CA GLU A 87 -20.84 15.21 -9.50
C GLU A 87 -21.45 14.46 -8.32
N HIS A 88 -21.51 15.09 -7.16
CA HIS A 88 -22.28 14.60 -6.03
C HIS A 88 -23.76 14.66 -6.40
N GLN A 89 -24.47 13.57 -6.17
CA GLN A 89 -25.91 13.47 -6.45
C GLN A 89 -26.71 13.46 -5.15
N GLN A 90 -26.23 12.74 -4.15
CA GLN A 90 -26.90 12.59 -2.88
C GLN A 90 -25.88 12.14 -1.81
N LYS A 91 -26.01 12.70 -0.61
CA LYS A 91 -25.31 12.18 0.58
C LYS A 91 -26.06 10.96 1.11
N LEU A 92 -25.41 9.79 1.04
CA LEU A 92 -25.99 8.51 1.45
C LEU A 92 -25.84 8.27 2.95
N SER A 93 -24.69 8.66 3.52
CA SER A 93 -24.41 8.53 4.94
C SER A 93 -23.41 9.55 5.42
N GLU A 94 -23.49 9.92 6.68
CA GLU A 94 -22.54 10.77 7.39
C GLU A 94 -22.45 10.30 8.84
N THR A 95 -21.24 10.21 9.38
CA THR A 95 -20.99 9.84 10.77
C THR A 95 -20.09 10.86 11.46
N GLY A 96 -20.07 10.86 12.78
CA GLY A 96 -19.24 11.79 13.56
C GLY A 96 -19.71 13.23 13.46
N ARG A 97 -21.01 13.46 13.28
CA ARG A 97 -21.60 14.78 13.08
C ARG A 97 -21.29 15.71 14.23
N THR A 98 -20.60 16.82 13.92
CA THR A 98 -20.52 17.99 14.81
C THR A 98 -21.61 18.99 14.43
N PRO A 99 -21.87 20.06 15.21
CA PRO A 99 -22.80 21.12 14.82
C PRO A 99 -22.47 21.75 13.47
N PHE A 100 -21.21 21.62 13.03
CA PHE A 100 -20.71 22.10 11.74
C PHE A 100 -20.44 20.88 10.86
N SER A 101 -21.17 20.73 9.74
CA SER A 101 -20.88 19.70 8.75
C SER A 101 -19.56 20.01 8.06
N TYR A 102 -18.64 19.03 8.02
CA TYR A 102 -17.37 19.15 7.26
C TYR A 102 -17.52 18.84 5.78
N TRP A 103 -18.73 18.40 5.34
CA TRP A 103 -18.89 17.77 4.05
C TRP A 103 -19.76 18.61 3.13
N CYS A 104 -19.15 19.08 2.06
CA CYS A 104 -19.79 19.89 1.04
C CYS A 104 -20.14 19.08 -0.19
N GLU A 105 -21.19 19.51 -0.89
CA GLU A 105 -21.61 18.93 -2.15
C GLU A 105 -21.10 19.78 -3.31
N GLY A 106 -20.93 19.17 -4.48
CA GLY A 106 -20.42 19.86 -5.65
C GLY A 106 -19.94 18.90 -6.71
N PHE A 107 -18.88 19.27 -7.41
CA PHE A 107 -18.29 18.42 -8.42
C PHE A 107 -16.76 18.43 -8.35
N ILE A 108 -16.16 17.36 -8.90
CA ILE A 108 -14.70 17.19 -8.99
C ILE A 108 -14.36 17.00 -10.45
N ARG A 109 -13.37 17.73 -10.94
CA ARG A 109 -12.79 17.54 -12.28
C ARG A 109 -11.48 16.81 -12.19
N PHE A 110 -11.43 15.60 -12.73
CA PHE A 110 -10.25 14.76 -12.76
C PHE A 110 -9.57 14.75 -14.12
N THR A 111 -8.26 14.67 -14.08
CA THR A 111 -7.40 14.23 -15.21
C THR A 111 -6.91 12.84 -14.92
N TYR A 112 -7.04 11.94 -15.87
CA TYR A 112 -6.59 10.56 -15.79
C TYR A 112 -5.24 10.37 -16.47
N ASP A 113 -4.30 9.77 -15.73
CA ASP A 113 -3.03 9.28 -16.26
C ASP A 113 -3.11 7.76 -16.44
N PRO A 114 -3.19 7.25 -17.70
CA PRO A 114 -3.30 5.82 -17.98
C PRO A 114 -2.01 5.03 -17.69
N ALA A 115 -0.84 5.68 -17.67
CA ALA A 115 0.43 5.03 -17.39
C ALA A 115 0.51 4.65 -15.91
N LEU A 116 0.08 5.54 -15.03
CA LEU A 116 0.10 5.37 -13.58
C LEU A 116 -1.20 4.80 -13.02
N GLU A 117 -2.28 4.70 -13.81
CA GLU A 117 -3.63 4.44 -13.33
C GLU A 117 -4.00 5.42 -12.20
N LYS A 118 -3.80 6.71 -12.46
CA LYS A 118 -3.93 7.79 -11.50
C LYS A 118 -4.99 8.78 -11.95
N LEU A 119 -5.84 9.21 -11.01
CA LEU A 119 -6.72 10.37 -11.16
C LEU A 119 -6.18 11.50 -10.27
N THR A 120 -6.08 12.69 -10.84
CA THR A 120 -5.80 13.92 -10.08
C THR A 120 -6.89 14.91 -10.40
N GLY A 121 -7.53 15.48 -9.38
CA GLY A 121 -8.68 16.35 -9.57
C GLY A 121 -8.80 17.42 -8.52
N HIS A 122 -9.54 18.49 -8.89
CA HIS A 122 -9.88 19.58 -7.99
C HIS A 122 -11.38 19.61 -7.79
N ALA A 123 -11.79 19.73 -6.52
CA ALA A 123 -13.17 19.92 -6.15
C ALA A 123 -13.61 21.35 -6.37
N THR A 124 -14.88 21.54 -6.63
CA THR A 124 -15.60 22.80 -6.58
C THR A 124 -16.88 22.54 -5.82
N TYR A 125 -17.01 23.15 -4.67
CA TYR A 125 -18.16 22.98 -3.78
C TYR A 125 -19.12 24.14 -3.85
N GLU A 126 -20.35 23.90 -3.46
CA GLU A 126 -21.42 24.89 -3.39
C GLU A 126 -22.07 24.90 -2.00
N PRO A 127 -22.36 26.07 -1.39
CA PRO A 127 -22.04 27.41 -1.90
C PRO A 127 -20.53 27.69 -1.91
N VAL A 128 -20.11 28.47 -2.91
CA VAL A 128 -18.71 28.88 -3.06
C VAL A 128 -18.27 29.75 -1.88
N GLY A 129 -17.18 29.38 -1.24
CA GLY A 129 -16.56 30.14 -0.14
C GLY A 129 -16.81 29.59 1.26
N ASP A 130 -17.76 28.68 1.43
CA ASP A 130 -18.04 28.07 2.76
C ASP A 130 -17.31 26.72 2.96
N CYS A 131 -16.65 26.24 1.92
CA CYS A 131 -15.98 24.93 1.93
C CYS A 131 -14.59 25.04 1.35
N ASP A 132 -13.65 24.38 1.99
CA ASP A 132 -12.30 24.27 1.48
C ASP A 132 -12.27 23.47 0.17
N VAL A 133 -11.48 23.95 -0.78
CA VAL A 133 -11.34 23.36 -2.11
C VAL A 133 -10.17 22.40 -2.09
N GLY A 134 -10.46 21.11 -2.04
CA GLY A 134 -9.45 20.06 -1.96
C GLY A 134 -8.92 19.59 -3.31
N THR A 135 -7.74 18.99 -3.27
CA THR A 135 -7.12 18.28 -4.39
C THR A 135 -7.19 16.78 -4.14
N PHE A 136 -7.89 16.07 -5.00
CA PHE A 136 -7.96 14.62 -4.94
C PHE A 136 -6.84 13.96 -5.74
N THR A 137 -6.26 12.92 -5.15
CA THR A 137 -5.30 12.02 -5.84
C THR A 137 -5.70 10.58 -5.58
N PHE A 138 -6.09 9.86 -6.62
CA PHE A 138 -6.47 8.45 -6.53
C PHE A 138 -5.57 7.57 -7.38
N TYR A 139 -5.38 6.33 -6.94
CA TYR A 139 -4.72 5.26 -7.70
C TYR A 139 -5.61 4.04 -7.78
N ARG A 140 -5.52 3.31 -8.91
CA ARG A 140 -6.25 2.06 -9.13
C ARG A 140 -5.29 0.91 -9.33
N VAL A 141 -5.59 -0.23 -8.69
CA VAL A 141 -4.84 -1.47 -8.93
C VAL A 141 -5.35 -2.14 -10.20
N ARG A 142 -4.44 -2.39 -11.15
CA ARG A 142 -4.70 -3.16 -12.37
C ARG A 142 -3.49 -3.99 -12.75
N LEU A 143 -3.72 -5.18 -13.30
CA LEU A 143 -2.66 -5.99 -13.90
C LEU A 143 -2.13 -5.29 -15.15
N LYS A 144 -0.82 -5.07 -15.22
CA LYS A 144 -0.09 -4.44 -16.32
C LYS A 144 0.80 -5.45 -17.10
N SER A 145 0.97 -6.66 -16.57
CA SER A 145 1.62 -7.77 -17.27
C SER A 145 0.60 -8.70 -17.89
N ALA A 146 1.06 -9.75 -18.60
CA ALA A 146 0.18 -10.77 -19.15
C ALA A 146 -0.64 -11.45 -18.04
N ALA A 147 -1.94 -11.62 -18.30
CA ALA A 147 -2.86 -12.34 -17.41
C ALA A 147 -2.76 -13.87 -17.57
N THR A 148 -1.97 -14.34 -18.54
CA THR A 148 -1.74 -15.76 -18.82
C THR A 148 -0.25 -16.02 -18.94
N VAL A 149 0.25 -17.03 -18.23
CA VAL A 149 1.67 -17.37 -18.16
C VAL A 149 1.88 -18.86 -18.32
N PRO A 150 3.04 -19.33 -18.83
CA PRO A 150 3.34 -20.75 -18.92
C PRO A 150 3.53 -21.38 -17.53
N ALA A 151 3.14 -22.66 -17.39
CA ALA A 151 3.32 -23.41 -16.15
C ALA A 151 4.80 -23.52 -15.77
N ALA A 152 5.09 -23.35 -14.47
CA ALA A 152 6.41 -23.51 -13.87
C ALA A 152 7.52 -22.62 -14.47
N SER A 153 7.19 -21.59 -15.26
CA SER A 153 8.14 -20.60 -15.74
C SER A 153 8.31 -19.45 -14.76
N GLU A 154 9.51 -18.88 -14.68
CA GLU A 154 9.70 -17.63 -13.95
C GLU A 154 8.92 -16.51 -14.65
N THR A 155 8.09 -15.85 -13.87
CA THR A 155 7.20 -14.81 -14.37
C THR A 155 7.30 -13.59 -13.48
N THR A 156 7.32 -12.42 -14.13
CA THR A 156 7.25 -11.13 -13.44
C THR A 156 5.88 -10.52 -13.66
N LEU A 157 5.06 -10.56 -12.62
CA LEU A 157 3.77 -9.88 -12.60
C LEU A 157 3.99 -8.40 -12.27
N ARG A 158 3.29 -7.53 -12.98
CA ARG A 158 3.33 -6.07 -12.75
C ARG A 158 1.91 -5.57 -12.59
N VAL A 159 1.74 -4.66 -11.64
CA VAL A 159 0.46 -3.99 -11.39
C VAL A 159 0.67 -2.47 -11.28
N SER A 160 -0.39 -1.72 -11.50
CA SER A 160 -0.49 -0.32 -11.06
C SER A 160 -0.92 -0.26 -9.59
N GLY A 161 -0.99 0.95 -9.06
CA GLY A 161 -1.38 1.21 -7.67
C GLY A 161 -0.26 1.86 -6.87
N ARG A 162 -0.53 2.18 -5.63
CA ARG A 162 0.42 2.84 -4.73
C ARG A 162 0.52 2.07 -3.42
N ASN A 163 1.76 1.71 -3.03
CA ASN A 163 2.03 0.88 -1.85
C ASN A 163 1.21 -0.43 -1.86
N VAL A 164 1.34 -1.19 -2.96
CA VAL A 164 0.55 -2.41 -3.18
C VAL A 164 1.09 -3.55 -2.33
N LEU A 165 0.18 -4.26 -1.65
CA LEU A 165 0.44 -5.48 -0.92
C LEU A 165 -0.25 -6.64 -1.65
N TRP A 166 0.45 -7.76 -1.82
CA TRP A 166 -0.05 -8.96 -2.49
C TRP A 166 -0.29 -10.06 -1.48
N TYR A 167 -1.43 -10.70 -1.55
CA TYR A 167 -1.80 -11.81 -0.67
C TYR A 167 -2.17 -13.03 -1.51
N ALA A 168 -1.79 -14.22 -1.01
CA ALA A 168 -2.10 -15.50 -1.67
C ALA A 168 -3.55 -15.91 -1.50
N ASP A 169 -4.23 -15.39 -0.48
CA ASP A 169 -5.62 -15.71 -0.13
C ASP A 169 -6.40 -14.49 0.36
N ALA A 170 -7.72 -14.63 0.42
CA ALA A 170 -8.63 -13.55 0.80
C ALA A 170 -8.63 -13.23 2.30
N SER A 171 -7.94 -14.00 3.14
CA SER A 171 -7.85 -13.72 4.59
C SER A 171 -6.91 -12.55 4.90
N LEU A 172 -6.05 -12.16 3.95
CA LEU A 172 -5.11 -11.04 4.02
C LEU A 172 -4.17 -11.08 5.24
N LYS A 173 -3.86 -12.29 5.74
CA LYS A 173 -3.08 -12.45 6.97
C LYS A 173 -1.61 -12.09 6.77
N GLN A 174 -1.01 -12.56 5.68
CA GLN A 174 0.40 -12.32 5.38
C GLN A 174 0.59 -11.95 3.92
N PRO A 175 1.18 -10.79 3.60
CA PRO A 175 1.50 -10.45 2.22
C PRO A 175 2.63 -11.37 1.73
N VAL A 176 2.45 -11.93 0.54
CA VAL A 176 3.47 -12.71 -0.16
C VAL A 176 4.45 -11.85 -0.95
N ASN A 177 4.09 -10.58 -1.17
CA ASN A 177 4.95 -9.60 -1.84
C ASN A 177 4.46 -8.18 -1.56
N THR A 178 5.35 -7.20 -1.73
CA THR A 178 5.08 -5.77 -1.63
C THR A 178 5.55 -5.02 -2.87
N GLY A 179 4.86 -3.92 -3.21
CA GLY A 179 5.18 -3.10 -4.36
C GLY A 179 4.50 -3.56 -5.66
N ASN A 180 4.86 -2.92 -6.76
CA ASN A 180 4.16 -3.04 -8.04
C ASN A 180 4.67 -4.19 -8.91
N THR A 181 5.66 -4.95 -8.44
CA THR A 181 6.29 -6.05 -9.19
C THR A 181 6.42 -7.27 -8.30
N TYR A 182 5.97 -8.43 -8.80
CA TYR A 182 6.10 -9.71 -8.10
C TYR A 182 6.71 -10.76 -9.04
N ARG A 183 7.90 -11.25 -8.69
CA ARG A 183 8.52 -12.39 -9.38
C ARG A 183 8.04 -13.67 -8.73
N THR A 184 7.49 -14.57 -9.54
CA THR A 184 6.89 -15.81 -9.03
C THR A 184 6.96 -16.91 -10.09
N LYS A 185 6.72 -18.15 -9.66
CA LYS A 185 6.67 -19.33 -10.47
C LYS A 185 5.35 -20.06 -10.22
N LEU A 186 4.42 -19.96 -11.15
CA LEU A 186 3.08 -20.51 -10.99
C LEU A 186 2.97 -21.88 -11.67
N THR A 187 2.42 -22.85 -10.94
CA THR A 187 2.15 -24.19 -11.48
C THR A 187 0.68 -24.41 -11.80
N LYS A 188 -0.20 -23.55 -11.29
CA LYS A 188 -1.65 -23.56 -11.50
C LYS A 188 -2.20 -22.14 -11.55
N THR A 189 -3.35 -21.96 -12.17
CA THR A 189 -4.09 -20.70 -12.15
C THR A 189 -4.26 -20.22 -10.70
N THR A 190 -3.83 -19.00 -10.44
CA THR A 190 -3.75 -18.43 -9.08
C THR A 190 -4.42 -17.07 -9.05
N THR A 191 -5.24 -16.83 -8.03
CA THR A 191 -5.80 -15.51 -7.74
C THR A 191 -5.03 -14.92 -6.58
N PHE A 192 -4.47 -13.73 -6.80
CA PHE A 192 -3.88 -12.90 -5.78
C PHE A 192 -4.89 -11.84 -5.35
N TYR A 193 -4.86 -11.47 -4.08
CA TYR A 193 -5.69 -10.43 -3.50
C TYR A 193 -4.80 -9.25 -3.15
N LEU A 194 -5.09 -8.09 -3.73
CA LEU A 194 -4.23 -6.91 -3.62
C LEU A 194 -4.93 -5.81 -2.86
N THR A 195 -4.19 -5.14 -1.99
CA THR A 195 -4.60 -3.92 -1.31
C THR A 195 -3.62 -2.79 -1.59
N GLN A 196 -4.04 -1.56 -1.36
CA GLN A 196 -3.16 -0.40 -1.43
C GLN A 196 -2.98 0.20 -0.03
N GLY A 197 -1.72 0.46 0.36
CA GLY A 197 -1.38 1.18 1.59
C GLY A 197 -1.34 2.70 1.41
N TYR A 198 -1.79 3.22 0.27
CA TYR A 198 -1.85 4.65 0.00
C TYR A 198 -3.16 5.23 0.56
N TYR A 199 -3.06 5.91 1.69
CA TYR A 199 -4.21 6.45 2.43
C TYR A 199 -5.35 5.43 2.60
N PRO A 200 -5.13 4.32 3.34
CA PRO A 200 -6.15 3.31 3.53
C PRO A 200 -7.33 3.88 4.31
N THR A 201 -8.54 3.51 3.91
CA THR A 201 -9.79 3.78 4.60
C THR A 201 -10.32 2.53 5.28
N ARG A 202 -11.32 2.68 6.16
CA ARG A 202 -12.06 1.54 6.73
C ARG A 202 -12.75 0.67 5.66
N GLN A 203 -13.04 1.25 4.49
CA GLN A 203 -13.69 0.59 3.36
C GLN A 203 -12.70 0.20 2.26
N SER A 204 -11.37 0.29 2.52
CA SER A 204 -10.36 -0.04 1.51
C SER A 204 -10.60 -1.39 0.88
N ALA A 205 -10.77 -1.39 -0.43
CA ALA A 205 -11.14 -2.59 -1.15
C ALA A 205 -9.96 -3.52 -1.38
N VAL A 206 -10.28 -4.80 -1.42
CA VAL A 206 -9.39 -5.86 -1.89
C VAL A 206 -9.65 -6.10 -3.37
N VAL A 207 -8.60 -6.04 -4.18
CA VAL A 207 -8.70 -6.23 -5.64
C VAL A 207 -8.17 -7.62 -6.00
N PRO A 208 -9.04 -8.58 -6.39
CA PRO A 208 -8.60 -9.89 -6.84
C PRO A 208 -8.01 -9.80 -8.26
N ILE A 209 -6.83 -10.40 -8.47
CA ILE A 209 -6.18 -10.52 -9.77
C ILE A 209 -5.89 -11.99 -10.03
N THR A 210 -6.55 -12.56 -11.03
CA THR A 210 -6.35 -13.94 -11.43
C THR A 210 -5.33 -14.02 -12.56
N VAL A 211 -4.24 -14.77 -12.36
CA VAL A 211 -3.25 -15.10 -13.36
C VAL A 211 -3.48 -16.55 -13.79
N ARG A 212 -3.81 -16.74 -15.08
CA ARG A 212 -4.06 -18.05 -15.67
C ARG A 212 -2.74 -18.72 -16.02
N VAL A 213 -2.66 -20.02 -15.77
CA VAL A 213 -1.50 -20.82 -16.15
C VAL A 213 -1.89 -21.72 -17.31
N THR A 214 -1.07 -21.73 -18.37
CA THR A 214 -1.23 -22.58 -19.56
C THR A 214 -0.11 -23.61 -19.66
N GLY A 215 -0.43 -24.77 -20.24
CA GLY A 215 0.49 -25.91 -20.34
C GLY A 215 0.57 -26.71 -19.03
N THR A 216 1.06 -27.91 -19.14
CA THR A 216 1.43 -28.76 -18.01
C THR A 216 2.83 -28.39 -17.54
N ALA A 217 3.05 -28.31 -16.24
CA ALA A 217 4.39 -28.21 -15.70
C ALA A 217 5.24 -29.37 -16.28
N PRO A 218 6.48 -29.11 -16.78
CA PRO A 218 7.35 -30.18 -17.16
C PRO A 218 7.42 -31.17 -15.98
N PRO A 219 7.39 -32.50 -16.25
CA PRO A 219 7.58 -33.46 -15.17
C PRO A 219 8.85 -33.07 -14.41
N ALA A 220 8.74 -33.00 -13.11
CA ALA A 220 9.89 -32.71 -12.27
C ALA A 220 10.99 -33.73 -12.70
N LYS A 221 12.11 -33.21 -13.20
CA LYS A 221 13.28 -34.08 -13.46
C LYS A 221 13.55 -34.77 -12.14
N LEU A 222 13.21 -36.06 -12.08
CA LEU A 222 13.62 -36.93 -10.97
C LEU A 222 15.12 -36.74 -10.88
N LYS A 223 15.60 -36.14 -9.79
CA LYS A 223 17.02 -36.20 -9.48
C LYS A 223 17.39 -37.67 -9.50
N PRO A 224 18.52 -38.06 -10.13
CA PRO A 224 18.96 -39.45 -10.09
C PRO A 224 18.89 -39.90 -8.63
N VAL A 225 18.25 -41.04 -8.39
CA VAL A 225 18.28 -41.70 -7.09
C VAL A 225 19.73 -42.08 -6.84
N VAL A 226 20.41 -41.26 -6.08
CA VAL A 226 21.70 -41.63 -5.50
C VAL A 226 21.39 -42.73 -4.49
N PRO A 227 22.09 -43.90 -4.51
CA PRO A 227 21.83 -44.94 -3.54
C PRO A 227 21.94 -44.36 -2.14
N THR A 228 20.97 -44.67 -1.30
CA THR A 228 20.89 -44.23 0.08
C THR A 228 22.21 -44.48 0.83
N PRO A 229 22.95 -43.44 1.22
CA PRO A 229 24.01 -43.60 2.22
C PRO A 229 23.34 -43.89 3.56
N ALA A 230 24.05 -44.66 4.37
CA ALA A 230 23.67 -45.00 5.74
C ALA A 230 23.24 -43.77 6.54
N PRO A 231 22.40 -43.91 7.61
CA PRO A 231 21.85 -42.80 8.35
C PRO A 231 22.97 -41.90 8.89
N LEU A 232 22.98 -40.65 8.40
CA LEU A 232 23.82 -39.58 8.91
C LEU A 232 23.28 -39.10 10.27
N PRO A 233 24.14 -38.62 11.15
CA PRO A 233 23.74 -38.06 12.44
C PRO A 233 22.81 -36.84 12.25
N PRO A 234 22.02 -36.44 13.26
CA PRO A 234 20.94 -35.47 13.16
C PRO A 234 21.43 -34.14 12.59
N ASP A 235 20.68 -33.67 11.61
CA ASP A 235 20.90 -32.49 10.80
C ASP A 235 21.08 -31.24 11.64
N THR A 236 22.26 -30.72 11.62
CA THR A 236 22.59 -29.41 12.12
C THR A 236 22.54 -28.40 10.98
N ALA A 237 21.71 -27.39 11.17
CA ALA A 237 21.75 -26.10 10.51
C ALA A 237 20.94 -25.93 9.22
N ARG A 238 19.65 -25.70 9.40
CA ARG A 238 19.01 -24.61 8.65
C ARG A 238 19.87 -23.35 8.86
N PRO A 239 20.28 -22.60 7.80
CA PRO A 239 21.00 -21.34 8.02
C PRO A 239 20.20 -20.48 8.97
N ALA A 240 20.80 -20.09 10.08
CA ALA A 240 20.17 -19.17 11.02
C ALA A 240 19.76 -17.89 10.26
N PRO A 241 18.58 -17.34 10.52
CA PRO A 241 18.20 -16.06 9.93
C PRO A 241 19.32 -15.05 10.22
N ALA A 242 19.63 -14.20 9.22
CA ALA A 242 20.65 -13.18 9.39
C ALA A 242 20.36 -12.32 10.63
N PRO A 243 21.39 -11.97 11.42
CA PRO A 243 21.19 -11.18 12.63
C PRO A 243 20.51 -9.86 12.32
N ILE A 244 19.54 -9.48 13.14
CA ILE A 244 18.84 -8.18 13.03
C ILE A 244 19.74 -7.06 13.58
N LEU A 245 20.51 -7.35 14.62
CA LEU A 245 21.36 -6.36 15.28
C LEU A 245 22.66 -6.15 14.51
N ALA A 246 22.87 -4.90 14.12
CA ALA A 246 24.10 -4.42 13.51
C ALA A 246 24.68 -3.25 14.34
N PRO A 247 25.95 -2.86 14.16
CA PRO A 247 26.52 -1.68 14.81
C PRO A 247 25.82 -0.35 14.47
N ALA A 248 25.05 -0.32 13.39
CA ALA A 248 24.19 0.80 13.01
C ALA A 248 22.72 0.54 13.38
N PRO A 249 21.89 1.58 13.60
CA PRO A 249 20.48 1.42 13.86
C PRO A 249 19.79 0.63 12.75
N VAL A 250 19.06 -0.41 13.12
CA VAL A 250 18.30 -1.26 12.21
C VAL A 250 16.83 -0.91 12.30
N VAL A 251 16.24 -0.59 11.15
CA VAL A 251 14.80 -0.31 11.04
C VAL A 251 14.03 -1.62 11.17
N LEU A 252 13.17 -1.71 12.18
CA LEU A 252 12.17 -2.77 12.25
C LEU A 252 11.01 -2.46 11.28
N PRO A 253 10.36 -3.48 10.68
CA PRO A 253 9.29 -3.26 9.72
C PRO A 253 8.17 -2.33 10.22
N ASN A 254 7.68 -1.44 9.37
CA ASN A 254 6.68 -0.41 9.68
C ASN A 254 5.30 -0.96 10.12
N VAL A 255 5.06 -2.23 9.91
CA VAL A 255 3.77 -2.90 10.22
C VAL A 255 3.61 -3.34 11.66
N LEU A 256 4.49 -2.89 12.56
CA LEU A 256 4.45 -3.28 13.98
C LEU A 256 3.29 -2.68 14.76
N PHE A 257 2.69 -1.59 14.31
CA PHE A 257 1.68 -0.85 15.07
C PHE A 257 0.43 -0.55 14.26
N LYS A 258 -0.70 -0.57 14.96
CA LYS A 258 -1.94 -0.03 14.43
C LYS A 258 -1.80 1.48 14.21
N LEU A 259 -2.36 1.97 13.09
CA LEU A 259 -2.23 3.37 12.71
C LEU A 259 -2.69 4.33 13.82
N GLY A 260 -1.85 5.30 14.15
CA GLY A 260 -2.14 6.31 15.18
C GLY A 260 -2.09 5.80 16.62
N THR A 261 -1.69 4.55 16.88
CA THR A 261 -1.65 3.97 18.23
C THR A 261 -0.30 3.31 18.52
N PRO A 262 0.02 3.03 19.80
CA PRO A 262 1.17 2.21 20.19
C PRO A 262 0.85 0.70 20.22
N GLU A 263 -0.33 0.27 19.77
CA GLU A 263 -0.75 -1.13 19.77
C GLU A 263 0.05 -1.95 18.75
N LEU A 264 0.78 -2.95 19.23
CA LEU A 264 1.55 -3.87 18.38
C LEU A 264 0.61 -4.74 17.55
N LEU A 265 0.90 -4.84 16.26
CA LEU A 265 0.20 -5.73 15.35
C LEU A 265 0.79 -7.14 15.39
N PRO A 266 -0.03 -8.21 15.23
CA PRO A 266 0.44 -9.59 15.19
C PRO A 266 1.55 -9.83 14.17
N GLU A 267 1.54 -9.10 13.06
CA GLU A 267 2.52 -9.22 11.97
C GLU A 267 3.93 -8.76 12.39
N GLY A 268 4.03 -7.89 13.39
CA GLY A 268 5.31 -7.45 13.95
C GLY A 268 5.93 -8.42 14.95
N ILE A 269 5.14 -9.36 15.50
CA ILE A 269 5.60 -10.27 16.55
C ILE A 269 6.76 -11.15 16.12
N PRO A 270 6.79 -11.78 14.91
CA PRO A 270 7.91 -12.63 14.51
C PRO A 270 9.26 -11.93 14.49
N VAL A 271 9.29 -10.63 14.12
CA VAL A 271 10.53 -9.84 14.11
C VAL A 271 10.98 -9.53 15.53
N LEU A 272 10.04 -9.25 16.43
CA LEU A 272 10.35 -9.04 17.86
C LEU A 272 10.81 -10.34 18.54
N ASP A 273 10.27 -11.51 18.17
CA ASP A 273 10.72 -12.81 18.64
C ASP A 273 12.15 -13.13 18.17
N GLN A 274 12.46 -12.79 16.92
CA GLN A 274 13.83 -12.92 16.40
C GLN A 274 14.78 -12.01 17.17
N LEU A 275 14.44 -10.75 17.39
CA LEU A 275 15.21 -9.80 18.20
C LEU A 275 15.39 -10.32 19.62
N ALA A 276 14.34 -10.85 20.25
CA ALA A 276 14.42 -11.44 21.58
C ALA A 276 15.38 -12.63 21.62
N THR A 277 15.37 -13.47 20.58
CA THR A 277 16.29 -14.62 20.45
C THR A 277 17.74 -14.16 20.34
N GLU A 278 18.02 -13.12 19.54
CA GLU A 278 19.37 -12.53 19.45
C GLU A 278 19.83 -11.96 20.78
N LEU A 279 18.95 -11.24 21.50
CA LEU A 279 19.27 -10.70 22.82
C LEU A 279 19.49 -11.79 23.89
N LYS A 280 18.80 -12.94 23.82
CA LYS A 280 19.03 -14.10 24.69
C LYS A 280 20.36 -14.73 24.40
N ASN A 281 20.78 -14.83 23.15
CA ASN A 281 22.07 -15.37 22.73
C ASN A 281 23.25 -14.44 23.04
N ARG A 282 23.00 -13.18 23.36
CA ARG A 282 23.99 -12.14 23.69
C ARG A 282 23.66 -11.48 25.03
N PRO A 283 23.81 -12.13 26.17
CA PRO A 283 23.27 -11.71 27.48
C PRO A 283 23.78 -10.36 27.98
N THR A 284 24.97 -9.94 27.57
CA THR A 284 25.57 -8.65 27.97
C THR A 284 25.15 -7.48 27.08
N LEU A 285 24.52 -7.77 25.91
CA LEU A 285 24.18 -6.77 24.97
C LEU A 285 23.01 -5.91 25.48
N LYS A 286 23.18 -4.59 25.40
CA LYS A 286 22.13 -3.60 25.66
C LYS A 286 21.68 -2.97 24.34
N VAL A 287 20.43 -2.62 24.26
CA VAL A 287 19.85 -2.01 23.05
C VAL A 287 19.04 -0.75 23.38
N ARG A 288 19.03 0.16 22.42
CA ARG A 288 18.12 1.31 22.44
C ARG A 288 17.05 1.09 21.37
N VAL A 289 15.80 1.22 21.78
CA VAL A 289 14.63 1.20 20.91
C VAL A 289 14.19 2.63 20.67
N ALA A 290 14.21 3.07 19.41
CA ALA A 290 13.88 4.42 19.02
C ALA A 290 12.58 4.44 18.19
N GLY A 291 11.56 5.17 18.65
CA GLY A 291 10.31 5.37 17.93
C GLY A 291 10.34 6.62 17.07
N HIS A 292 9.70 6.56 15.91
CA HIS A 292 9.57 7.67 14.96
C HIS A 292 8.15 7.76 14.42
N THR A 293 7.75 8.96 14.05
CA THR A 293 6.50 9.24 13.33
C THR A 293 6.82 9.94 12.00
N ASP A 294 5.81 10.08 11.17
CA ASP A 294 5.83 11.00 10.05
C ASP A 294 5.40 12.40 10.55
N LYS A 295 5.63 13.45 9.74
CA LYS A 295 5.23 14.84 10.05
C LYS A 295 3.71 15.07 9.99
N ILE A 296 2.91 14.02 9.86
CA ILE A 296 1.45 14.13 9.91
C ILE A 296 1.00 14.24 11.37
N GLY A 297 0.28 15.32 11.70
CA GLY A 297 -0.22 15.59 13.04
C GLY A 297 0.61 16.61 13.80
N GLU A 298 0.24 16.81 15.06
CA GLU A 298 0.90 17.76 15.95
C GLU A 298 2.24 17.20 16.45
N PRO A 299 3.33 17.99 16.44
CA PRO A 299 4.65 17.54 16.87
C PRO A 299 4.66 16.93 18.26
N GLU A 300 3.93 17.53 19.21
CA GLU A 300 3.82 17.06 20.59
C GLU A 300 3.14 15.70 20.69
N LYS A 301 2.07 15.49 19.92
CA LYS A 301 1.40 14.19 19.84
C LYS A 301 2.27 13.14 19.17
N ASN A 302 3.01 13.53 18.13
CA ASN A 302 3.99 12.69 17.45
C ASN A 302 5.13 12.27 18.39
N GLN A 303 5.61 13.18 19.23
CA GLN A 303 6.62 12.89 20.24
C GLN A 303 6.10 11.81 21.20
N VAL A 304 4.94 12.04 21.83
CA VAL A 304 4.31 11.09 22.76
C VAL A 304 4.04 9.73 22.10
N LEU A 305 3.49 9.71 20.88
CA LEU A 305 3.20 8.47 20.17
C LEU A 305 4.47 7.66 19.87
N SER A 306 5.56 8.34 19.50
CA SER A 306 6.85 7.70 19.23
C SER A 306 7.46 7.07 20.49
N GLU A 307 7.36 7.75 21.64
CA GLU A 307 7.78 7.21 22.94
C GLU A 307 6.96 5.98 23.34
N GLN A 308 5.64 6.06 23.21
CA GLN A 308 4.73 4.95 23.51
C GLN A 308 5.01 3.72 22.64
N ARG A 309 5.37 3.90 21.37
CA ARG A 309 5.74 2.80 20.47
C ARG A 309 7.06 2.14 20.87
N ALA A 310 8.05 2.94 21.21
CA ALA A 310 9.31 2.40 21.73
C ALA A 310 9.09 1.61 23.03
N GLU A 311 8.25 2.11 23.94
CA GLU A 311 7.91 1.45 25.19
C GLU A 311 7.09 0.17 24.98
N ALA A 312 6.19 0.13 23.97
CA ALA A 312 5.44 -1.08 23.63
C ALA A 312 6.35 -2.22 23.16
N VAL A 313 7.39 -1.91 22.36
CA VAL A 313 8.42 -2.88 21.98
C VAL A 313 9.20 -3.36 23.19
N LYS A 314 9.65 -2.47 24.09
CA LYS A 314 10.33 -2.84 25.33
C LYS A 314 9.46 -3.76 26.17
N ASN A 315 8.21 -3.41 26.39
CA ASN A 315 7.27 -4.22 27.18
C ASN A 315 7.09 -5.61 26.59
N TYR A 316 7.03 -5.72 25.26
CA TYR A 316 6.99 -7.01 24.60
C TYR A 316 8.27 -7.83 24.87
N LEU A 317 9.44 -7.25 24.67
CA LEU A 317 10.74 -7.92 24.91
C LEU A 317 10.90 -8.37 26.37
N VAL A 318 10.46 -7.54 27.33
CA VAL A 318 10.46 -7.89 28.75
C VAL A 318 9.50 -9.06 29.01
N LYS A 319 8.30 -9.04 28.42
CA LYS A 319 7.32 -10.14 28.53
C LYS A 319 7.88 -11.47 28.03
N VAL A 320 8.73 -11.46 27.00
CA VAL A 320 9.36 -12.69 26.47
C VAL A 320 10.71 -13.01 27.11
N GLY A 321 11.05 -12.33 28.22
CA GLY A 321 12.16 -12.71 29.11
C GLY A 321 13.48 -11.95 28.92
N ILE A 322 13.47 -10.76 28.28
CA ILE A 322 14.64 -9.88 28.27
C ILE A 322 14.58 -8.94 29.48
N LEU A 323 15.70 -8.77 30.17
CA LEU A 323 15.78 -7.89 31.34
C LEU A 323 15.54 -6.43 30.93
N ALA A 324 14.68 -5.72 31.68
CA ALA A 324 14.27 -4.34 31.37
C ALA A 324 15.45 -3.36 31.34
N GLU A 325 16.47 -3.59 32.18
CA GLU A 325 17.70 -2.79 32.28
C GLU A 325 18.61 -2.88 31.04
N ARG A 326 18.36 -3.86 30.18
CA ARG A 326 19.06 -4.03 28.90
C ARG A 326 18.41 -3.25 27.75
N ILE A 327 17.26 -2.64 27.99
CA ILE A 327 16.46 -1.99 26.95
C ILE A 327 16.18 -0.54 27.37
N SER A 328 16.78 0.40 26.68
CA SER A 328 16.42 1.82 26.78
C SER A 328 15.45 2.19 25.66
N THR A 329 14.59 3.16 25.90
CA THR A 329 13.61 3.67 24.94
C THR A 329 13.80 5.15 24.69
N VAL A 330 13.52 5.61 23.48
CA VAL A 330 13.49 7.02 23.10
C VAL A 330 12.44 7.25 22.02
N GLY A 331 11.69 8.33 22.11
CA GLY A 331 10.87 8.83 21.02
C GLY A 331 11.55 10.02 20.34
N TYR A 332 11.54 10.05 19.04
CA TYR A 332 12.04 11.18 18.25
C TYR A 332 10.92 11.93 17.53
N GLY A 333 9.66 11.52 17.72
CA GLY A 333 8.55 12.12 16.99
C GLY A 333 8.83 12.12 15.49
N ASP A 334 8.58 13.24 14.86
CA ASP A 334 8.83 13.49 13.44
C ASP A 334 10.15 14.23 13.15
N ALA A 335 11.02 14.38 14.17
CA ALA A 335 12.25 15.16 14.06
C ALA A 335 13.33 14.48 13.19
N ARG A 336 13.24 13.16 12.95
CA ARG A 336 14.24 12.37 12.23
C ARG A 336 13.62 11.57 11.07
N PRO A 337 13.09 12.23 10.03
CA PRO A 337 12.55 11.53 8.87
C PRO A 337 13.68 10.91 8.05
N LEU A 338 13.47 9.67 7.56
CA LEU A 338 14.36 9.03 6.57
C LEU A 338 13.96 9.36 5.14
N TYR A 339 12.70 9.73 4.95
CA TYR A 339 12.11 10.02 3.64
C TYR A 339 11.39 11.36 3.70
N PRO A 340 11.30 12.09 2.59
CA PRO A 340 10.50 13.32 2.52
C PRO A 340 9.05 13.04 2.96
N SER A 341 8.57 13.80 3.94
CA SER A 341 7.18 13.69 4.43
C SER A 341 6.18 14.29 3.43
N PRO A 342 4.98 13.70 3.32
CA PRO A 342 4.46 12.56 4.09
C PRO A 342 4.92 11.21 3.52
N ASP A 343 5.48 10.36 4.36
CA ASP A 343 5.88 9.00 3.97
C ASP A 343 5.65 8.00 5.11
N ALA A 344 4.91 6.92 4.81
CA ALA A 344 4.60 5.87 5.79
C ALA A 344 5.85 5.22 6.40
N ARG A 345 6.96 5.19 5.67
CA ARG A 345 8.24 4.61 6.12
C ARG A 345 8.91 5.42 7.22
N ASN A 346 8.48 6.68 7.42
CA ASN A 346 8.91 7.49 8.55
C ASN A 346 8.30 7.00 9.88
N ARG A 347 7.12 6.35 9.82
CA ARG A 347 6.47 5.72 10.98
C ARG A 347 7.13 4.37 11.26
N ARG A 348 8.21 4.36 12.00
CA ARG A 348 9.07 3.19 12.21
C ARG A 348 9.57 3.11 13.66
N VAL A 349 10.11 1.94 13.98
CA VAL A 349 10.95 1.75 15.15
C VAL A 349 12.34 1.28 14.68
N GLU A 350 13.37 1.86 15.25
CA GLU A 350 14.74 1.47 15.06
C GLU A 350 15.28 0.82 16.33
N VAL A 351 16.17 -0.16 16.17
CA VAL A 351 16.90 -0.79 17.28
C VAL A 351 18.38 -0.68 17.00
N GLU A 352 19.13 -0.21 17.96
CA GLU A 352 20.59 -0.13 17.90
C GLU A 352 21.24 -0.74 19.13
N GLU A 353 22.42 -1.27 18.93
CA GLU A 353 23.28 -1.75 20.00
C GLU A 353 23.88 -0.56 20.75
N ILE A 354 23.80 -0.58 22.09
CA ILE A 354 24.45 0.43 22.95
C ILE A 354 25.48 -0.22 23.84
N LYS A 355 26.60 0.48 24.07
CA LYS A 355 27.71 0.05 24.93
C LYS A 355 27.36 0.17 26.40
#